data_b4e8f110869c36021fdbbeae905ef36a
#
_entry.id   b4e8f110869c36021fdbbeae905ef36a
#
_cell.length_a   1.000
_cell.length_b   1.000
_cell.length_c   1.000
_cell.angle_alpha   90.00
_cell.angle_beta   90.00
_cell.angle_gamma   90.00
#
_symmetry.space_group_name_H-M   'P 1'
#
loop_
_entity.id
_entity.type
_entity.pdbx_description
1 polymer ?
#
loop_
_entity_poly.entity_id
_entity_poly.type
_entity_poly.pdbx_seq_one_letter_code
_entity_poly.pdbx_strand_id
1 'polypeptide(L)'
;MDVSGFLFSLVSSYGLIGVFLASLIANATIFLVVPIDALILLLSSTGMFNPFLLALVAALGASIGESTSYFIGRGGRSVVEKKFHNQLDKIEELTKKVSKHGFAFIVLMSFVPFGFDLISIIAGMIEYDLKKFFPAVFIGRFFRYSILAFAGVTVIDFFSSLI
;
A
#
# COMPACT_ATOMS: atom_id res chain seq x y z
N MET A 1 8.52 -5.02 21.22
CA MET A 1 8.00 -3.67 20.92
C MET A 1 6.73 -3.87 20.14
N ASP A 2 5.59 -3.43 20.67
CA ASP A 2 4.31 -3.58 19.98
C ASP A 2 4.24 -2.55 18.85
N VAL A 3 4.35 -3.04 17.61
CA VAL A 3 4.37 -2.18 16.41
C VAL A 3 3.05 -1.44 16.25
N SER A 4 1.93 -2.09 16.59
CA SER A 4 0.60 -1.48 16.54
C SER A 4 0.51 -0.31 17.50
N GLY A 5 1.01 -0.48 18.73
CA GLY A 5 1.08 0.59 19.72
C GLY A 5 1.98 1.75 19.28
N PHE A 6 3.11 1.46 18.64
CA PHE A 6 3.99 2.50 18.10
C PHE A 6 3.30 3.32 17.00
N LEU A 7 2.63 2.67 16.04
CA LEU A 7 1.93 3.38 14.97
C LEU A 7 0.75 4.20 15.51
N PHE A 8 0.04 3.68 16.50
CA PHE A 8 -1.02 4.44 17.18
C PHE A 8 -0.47 5.66 17.89
N SER A 9 0.70 5.54 18.55
CA SER A 9 1.37 6.69 19.20
C SER A 9 1.81 7.76 18.21
N LEU A 10 2.25 7.38 17.00
CA LEU A 10 2.56 8.32 15.92
C LEU A 10 1.33 9.13 15.53
N VAL A 11 0.18 8.46 15.37
CA VAL A 11 -1.06 9.13 14.99
C VAL A 11 -1.57 10.04 16.08
N SER A 12 -1.55 9.59 17.33
CA SER A 12 -2.01 10.40 18.47
C SER A 12 -1.13 11.64 18.71
N SER A 13 0.18 11.53 18.43
CA SER A 13 1.12 12.65 18.63
C SER A 13 1.16 13.64 17.46
N TYR A 14 1.01 13.15 16.22
CA TYR A 14 1.24 13.95 15.01
C TYR A 14 0.02 14.04 14.06
N GLY A 15 -1.14 13.49 14.46
CA GLY A 15 -2.35 13.55 13.64
C GLY A 15 -2.18 12.98 12.24
N LEU A 16 -2.57 13.72 11.20
CA LEU A 16 -2.45 13.27 9.79
C LEU A 16 -1.01 13.00 9.36
N ILE A 17 -0.02 13.73 9.89
CA ILE A 17 1.41 13.45 9.63
C ILE A 17 1.77 12.08 10.22
N GLY A 18 1.24 11.76 11.40
CA GLY A 18 1.39 10.43 12.01
C GLY A 18 0.78 9.32 11.16
N VAL A 19 -0.38 9.55 10.55
CA VAL A 19 -1.00 8.61 9.59
C VAL A 19 -0.12 8.39 8.36
N PHE A 20 0.44 9.46 7.81
CA PHE A 20 1.39 9.37 6.69
C PHE A 20 2.59 8.51 7.04
N LEU A 21 3.25 8.81 8.17
CA LEU A 21 4.42 8.07 8.64
C LEU A 21 4.10 6.61 8.97
N ALA A 22 2.98 6.34 9.62
CA ALA A 22 2.51 5.00 9.92
C ALA A 22 2.29 4.18 8.64
N SER A 23 1.61 4.77 7.64
CA SER A 23 1.37 4.12 6.34
C SER A 23 2.65 3.90 5.57
N LEU A 24 3.59 4.85 5.59
CA LEU A 24 4.89 4.73 4.96
C LEU A 24 5.69 3.59 5.56
N ILE A 25 5.84 3.55 6.90
CA ILE A 25 6.60 2.53 7.61
C ILE A 25 5.98 1.15 7.40
N ALA A 26 4.65 1.05 7.51
CA ALA A 26 3.93 -0.21 7.34
C ALA A 26 4.12 -0.82 5.94
N ASN A 27 4.16 0.01 4.90
CA ASN A 27 4.32 -0.46 3.51
C ASN A 27 5.79 -0.46 3.03
N ALA A 28 6.72 0.12 3.78
CA ALA A 28 8.16 0.01 3.50
C ALA A 28 8.77 -1.30 4.02
N THR A 29 8.11 -1.97 4.95
CA THR A 29 8.58 -3.20 5.60
C THR A 29 7.85 -4.42 5.05
N ILE A 30 8.53 -5.23 4.21
CA ILE A 30 7.97 -6.42 3.52
C ILE A 30 7.53 -7.50 4.52
N PHE A 31 8.17 -7.60 5.69
CA PHE A 31 7.92 -8.65 6.67
C PHE A 31 6.99 -8.25 7.82
N LEU A 32 6.66 -6.99 7.94
CA LEU A 32 5.81 -6.50 9.01
C LEU A 32 4.37 -6.41 8.52
N VAL A 33 3.58 -7.42 8.82
CA VAL A 33 2.12 -7.37 8.56
C VAL A 33 1.50 -6.40 9.56
N VAL A 34 1.54 -5.11 9.23
CA VAL A 34 0.85 -4.10 10.01
C VAL A 34 -0.55 -3.91 9.44
N PRO A 35 -1.59 -4.09 10.24
CA PRO A 35 -2.97 -3.93 9.77
C PRO A 35 -3.33 -2.44 9.62
N ILE A 36 -2.69 -1.76 8.65
CA ILE A 36 -2.95 -0.33 8.38
C ILE A 36 -4.42 -0.10 8.01
N ASP A 37 -5.08 -1.09 7.41
CA ASP A 37 -6.50 -1.04 7.09
C ASP A 37 -7.36 -0.92 8.35
N ALA A 38 -7.05 -1.72 9.36
CA ALA A 38 -7.73 -1.64 10.66
C ALA A 38 -7.48 -0.30 11.35
N LEU A 39 -6.27 0.24 11.23
CA LEU A 39 -5.94 1.57 11.77
C LEU A 39 -6.77 2.67 11.08
N ILE A 40 -6.89 2.65 9.75
CA ILE A 40 -7.69 3.63 9.00
C ILE A 40 -9.18 3.52 9.37
N LEU A 41 -9.71 2.30 9.43
CA LEU A 41 -11.09 2.06 9.85
C LEU A 41 -11.35 2.60 11.25
N LEU A 42 -10.46 2.29 12.20
CA LEU A 42 -10.57 2.74 13.59
C LEU A 42 -10.47 4.27 13.71
N LEU A 43 -9.51 4.89 13.04
CA LEU A 43 -9.32 6.35 13.09
C LEU A 43 -10.51 7.10 12.48
N SER A 44 -11.07 6.59 11.39
CA SER A 44 -12.24 7.24 10.79
C SER A 44 -13.48 7.07 11.65
N SER A 45 -13.59 5.95 12.37
CA SER A 45 -14.70 5.73 13.30
C SER A 45 -14.66 6.64 14.53
N THR A 46 -13.53 7.26 14.86
CA THR A 46 -13.48 8.26 15.95
C THR A 46 -14.10 9.62 15.58
N GLY A 47 -14.35 9.90 14.30
CA GLY A 47 -14.80 11.20 13.80
C GLY A 47 -13.75 12.33 13.90
N MET A 48 -12.52 12.02 14.37
CA MET A 48 -11.47 13.04 14.55
C MET A 48 -10.89 13.56 13.24
N PHE A 49 -10.95 12.76 12.18
CA PHE A 49 -10.34 13.08 10.90
C PHE A 49 -11.38 13.07 9.77
N ASN A 50 -11.23 14.02 8.84
CA ASN A 50 -11.99 13.95 7.60
C ASN A 50 -11.60 12.67 6.84
N PRO A 51 -12.56 11.78 6.49
CA PRO A 51 -12.28 10.48 5.90
C PRO A 51 -11.56 10.57 4.55
N PHE A 52 -11.84 11.61 3.76
CA PHE A 52 -11.16 11.86 2.49
C PHE A 52 -9.68 12.22 2.69
N LEU A 53 -9.38 13.13 3.63
CA LEU A 53 -8.00 13.51 3.95
C LEU A 53 -7.22 12.36 4.58
N LEU A 54 -7.88 11.58 5.43
CA LEU A 54 -7.30 10.37 6.03
C LEU A 54 -6.86 9.39 4.95
N ALA A 55 -7.75 9.08 4.00
CA ALA A 55 -7.46 8.18 2.89
C ALA A 55 -6.35 8.72 1.97
N LEU A 56 -6.39 10.02 1.65
CA LEU A 56 -5.40 10.66 0.80
C LEU A 56 -3.99 10.58 1.39
N VAL A 57 -3.86 10.97 2.65
CA VAL A 57 -2.57 11.02 3.36
C VAL A 57 -2.02 9.60 3.58
N ALA A 58 -2.88 8.65 3.95
CA ALA A 58 -2.50 7.25 4.09
C ALA A 58 -2.04 6.64 2.76
N ALA A 59 -2.74 6.93 1.65
CA ALA A 59 -2.37 6.44 0.32
C ALA A 59 -1.03 7.01 -0.16
N LEU A 60 -0.74 8.27 0.13
CA LEU A 60 0.56 8.89 -0.17
C LEU A 60 1.70 8.19 0.58
N GLY A 61 1.54 8.01 1.90
CA GLY A 61 2.51 7.31 2.72
C GLY A 61 2.75 5.87 2.24
N ALA A 62 1.66 5.14 2.01
CA ALA A 62 1.71 3.76 1.51
C ALA A 62 2.42 3.65 0.15
N SER A 63 2.15 4.56 -0.79
CA SER A 63 2.77 4.54 -2.13
C SER A 63 4.27 4.78 -2.09
N ILE A 64 4.71 5.68 -1.21
CA ILE A 64 6.14 5.94 -1.00
C ILE A 64 6.79 4.72 -0.33
N GLY A 65 6.17 4.15 0.71
CA GLY A 65 6.64 2.94 1.38
C GLY A 65 6.76 1.76 0.41
N GLU A 66 5.76 1.53 -0.42
CA GLU A 66 5.72 0.46 -1.42
C GLU A 66 6.82 0.59 -2.49
N SER A 67 7.26 1.82 -2.78
CA SER A 67 8.39 2.04 -3.69
C SER A 67 9.69 1.39 -3.19
N THR A 68 9.81 1.10 -1.89
CA THR A 68 10.95 0.36 -1.32
C THR A 68 10.98 -1.07 -1.87
N SER A 69 9.84 -1.77 -1.88
CA SER A 69 9.71 -3.12 -2.46
C SER A 69 10.04 -3.13 -3.96
N TYR A 70 9.61 -2.10 -4.69
CA TYR A 70 9.98 -1.91 -6.10
C TYR A 70 11.50 -1.77 -6.28
N PHE A 71 12.17 -0.94 -5.48
CA PHE A 71 13.63 -0.77 -5.57
C PHE A 71 14.40 -2.01 -5.16
N ILE A 72 13.90 -2.78 -4.19
CA ILE A 72 14.46 -4.09 -3.83
C ILE A 72 14.38 -5.05 -5.03
N GLY A 73 13.22 -5.10 -5.70
CA GLY A 73 13.05 -5.88 -6.92
C GLY A 73 14.02 -5.46 -8.03
N ARG A 74 14.15 -4.16 -8.26
CA ARG A 74 15.04 -3.60 -9.29
C ARG A 74 16.52 -3.91 -8.99
N GLY A 75 16.96 -3.77 -7.74
CA GLY A 75 18.32 -4.12 -7.31
C GLY A 75 18.59 -5.63 -7.34
N GLY A 76 17.58 -6.45 -7.06
CA GLY A 76 17.67 -7.91 -7.05
C GLY A 76 17.71 -8.56 -8.45
N ARG A 77 17.35 -7.84 -9.51
CA ARG A 77 17.29 -8.37 -10.88
C ARG A 77 18.59 -9.06 -11.31
N SER A 78 19.74 -8.44 -11.10
CA SER A 78 21.04 -8.99 -11.49
C SER A 78 21.40 -10.29 -10.77
N VAL A 79 20.90 -10.49 -9.56
CA VAL A 79 21.10 -11.72 -8.78
C VAL A 79 20.22 -12.84 -9.31
N VAL A 80 18.98 -12.52 -9.67
CA VAL A 80 18.01 -13.48 -10.24
C VAL A 80 18.44 -13.91 -11.64
N GLU A 81 18.87 -13.01 -12.49
CA GLU A 81 19.41 -13.32 -13.81
C GLU A 81 20.60 -14.27 -13.75
N LYS A 82 21.50 -14.10 -12.77
CA LYS A 82 22.67 -14.97 -12.59
C LYS A 82 22.35 -16.35 -12.01
N LYS A 83 21.41 -16.44 -11.06
CA LYS A 83 21.10 -17.68 -10.35
C LYS A 83 19.96 -18.50 -10.94
N PHE A 84 19.03 -17.89 -11.64
CA PHE A 84 17.77 -18.50 -12.07
C PHE A 84 17.53 -18.36 -13.58
N HIS A 85 18.57 -18.62 -14.38
CA HIS A 85 18.53 -18.54 -15.84
C HIS A 85 17.31 -19.26 -16.47
N ASN A 86 16.90 -20.40 -15.89
CA ASN A 86 15.77 -21.20 -16.36
C ASN A 86 14.39 -20.61 -16.00
N GLN A 87 14.31 -19.52 -15.27
CA GLN A 87 13.05 -18.84 -14.91
C GLN A 87 12.86 -17.50 -15.64
N LEU A 88 13.82 -17.10 -16.47
CA LEU A 88 13.75 -15.85 -17.23
C LEU A 88 12.55 -15.84 -18.18
N ASP A 89 12.18 -16.98 -18.77
CA ASP A 89 11.03 -17.11 -19.66
C ASP A 89 9.71 -16.75 -18.95
N LYS A 90 9.57 -17.14 -17.67
CA LYS A 90 8.40 -16.77 -16.87
C LYS A 90 8.38 -15.29 -16.51
N ILE A 91 9.55 -14.71 -16.25
CA ILE A 91 9.71 -13.28 -16.00
C ILE A 91 9.39 -12.49 -17.28
N GLU A 92 9.84 -12.95 -18.44
CA GLU A 92 9.48 -12.34 -19.73
C GLU A 92 7.99 -12.43 -20.05
N GLU A 93 7.33 -13.55 -19.76
CA GLU A 93 5.89 -13.69 -19.94
C GLU A 93 5.11 -12.72 -19.03
N LEU A 94 5.51 -12.62 -17.75
CA LEU A 94 4.96 -11.64 -16.83
C LEU A 94 5.24 -10.20 -17.28
N THR A 95 6.45 -9.94 -17.82
CA THR A 95 6.82 -8.64 -18.39
C THR A 95 5.91 -8.27 -19.54
N LYS A 96 5.62 -9.19 -20.44
CA LYS A 96 4.70 -8.97 -21.58
C LYS A 96 3.28 -8.68 -21.12
N LYS A 97 2.78 -9.40 -20.11
CA LYS A 97 1.45 -9.16 -19.51
C LYS A 97 1.38 -7.80 -18.80
N VAL A 98 2.40 -7.46 -18.03
CA VAL A 98 2.49 -6.18 -17.31
C VAL A 98 2.73 -5.01 -18.27
N SER A 99 3.45 -5.19 -19.39
CA SER A 99 3.74 -4.09 -20.32
C SER A 99 2.50 -3.60 -21.07
N LYS A 100 1.53 -4.47 -21.37
CA LYS A 100 0.33 -4.10 -22.13
C LYS A 100 -0.78 -3.47 -21.29
N HIS A 101 -0.98 -3.94 -20.04
CA HIS A 101 -2.04 -3.47 -19.13
C HIS A 101 -1.50 -3.22 -17.72
N GLY A 102 -0.20 -3.03 -17.57
CA GLY A 102 0.48 -3.00 -16.28
C GLY A 102 -0.04 -1.93 -15.32
N PHE A 103 -0.40 -0.77 -15.85
CA PHE A 103 -0.98 0.30 -15.04
C PHE A 103 -2.29 -0.17 -14.37
N ALA A 104 -3.24 -0.64 -15.16
CA ALA A 104 -4.54 -1.12 -14.65
C ALA A 104 -4.37 -2.34 -13.73
N PHE A 105 -3.45 -3.25 -14.07
CA PHE A 105 -3.13 -4.41 -13.25
C PHE A 105 -2.57 -3.98 -11.88
N ILE A 106 -1.62 -3.04 -11.84
CA ILE A 106 -1.05 -2.52 -10.58
C ILE A 106 -2.13 -1.81 -9.75
N VAL A 107 -3.00 -1.00 -10.38
CA VAL A 107 -4.14 -0.37 -9.70
C VAL A 107 -5.03 -1.41 -9.04
N LEU A 108 -5.46 -2.43 -9.78
CA LEU A 108 -6.34 -3.48 -9.27
C LEU A 108 -5.67 -4.27 -8.13
N MET A 109 -4.41 -4.63 -8.32
CA MET A 109 -3.69 -5.43 -7.33
C MET A 109 -3.34 -4.61 -6.06
N SER A 110 -3.10 -3.31 -6.18
CA SER A 110 -2.88 -2.44 -5.01
C SER A 110 -4.16 -2.23 -4.18
N PHE A 111 -5.33 -2.49 -4.78
CA PHE A 111 -6.61 -2.51 -4.08
C PHE A 111 -6.78 -3.77 -3.21
N VAL A 112 -6.13 -4.89 -3.56
CA VAL A 112 -6.21 -6.16 -2.81
C VAL A 112 -5.38 -6.07 -1.51
N PRO A 113 -5.89 -6.58 -0.37
CA PRO A 113 -5.23 -6.42 0.94
C PRO A 113 -3.93 -7.21 1.13
N PHE A 114 -3.64 -8.21 0.31
CA PHE A 114 -2.53 -9.13 0.51
C PHE A 114 -1.68 -9.32 -0.75
N GLY A 115 -0.37 -9.53 -0.55
CA GLY A 115 0.54 -9.97 -1.61
C GLY A 115 1.00 -8.87 -2.57
N PHE A 116 0.67 -7.61 -2.30
CA PHE A 116 1.07 -6.51 -3.19
C PHE A 116 2.58 -6.26 -3.21
N ASP A 117 3.29 -6.53 -2.10
CA ASP A 117 4.76 -6.44 -2.03
C ASP A 117 5.44 -7.29 -3.12
N LEU A 118 4.91 -8.50 -3.38
CA LEU A 118 5.44 -9.36 -4.45
C LEU A 118 5.26 -8.73 -5.83
N ILE A 119 4.14 -8.04 -6.06
CA ILE A 119 3.88 -7.37 -7.33
C ILE A 119 4.81 -6.17 -7.49
N SER A 120 5.07 -5.44 -6.43
CA SER A 120 6.02 -4.33 -6.42
C SER A 120 7.44 -4.80 -6.69
N ILE A 121 7.87 -5.91 -6.08
CA ILE A 121 9.15 -6.55 -6.35
C ILE A 121 9.23 -6.98 -7.81
N ILE A 122 8.20 -7.66 -8.34
CA ILE A 122 8.15 -8.08 -9.75
C ILE A 122 8.19 -6.88 -10.68
N ALA A 123 7.41 -5.82 -10.40
CA ALA A 123 7.43 -4.59 -11.18
C ALA A 123 8.83 -3.94 -11.20
N GLY A 124 9.53 -3.97 -10.07
CA GLY A 124 10.93 -3.53 -9.98
C GLY A 124 11.87 -4.40 -10.80
N MET A 125 11.75 -5.73 -10.71
CA MET A 125 12.58 -6.70 -11.46
C MET A 125 12.43 -6.54 -12.97
N ILE A 126 11.22 -6.28 -13.48
CA ILE A 126 10.98 -6.04 -14.91
C ILE A 126 11.25 -4.60 -15.32
N GLU A 127 11.75 -3.76 -14.42
CA GLU A 127 12.04 -2.35 -14.64
C GLU A 127 10.82 -1.55 -15.15
N TYR A 128 9.62 -1.90 -14.64
CA TYR A 128 8.42 -1.16 -14.99
C TYR A 128 8.61 0.32 -14.65
N ASP A 129 8.14 1.23 -15.52
CA ASP A 129 8.34 2.67 -15.36
C ASP A 129 7.80 3.18 -14.00
N LEU A 130 8.69 3.67 -13.14
CA LEU A 130 8.36 4.18 -11.81
C LEU A 130 7.33 5.33 -11.87
N LYS A 131 7.37 6.15 -12.95
CA LYS A 131 6.42 7.25 -13.16
C LYS A 131 5.00 6.75 -13.42
N LYS A 132 4.85 5.50 -13.85
CA LYS A 132 3.55 4.82 -14.02
C LYS A 132 3.22 3.96 -12.79
N PHE A 133 4.23 3.34 -12.18
CA PHE A 133 4.07 2.51 -10.98
C PHE A 133 3.50 3.32 -9.81
N PHE A 134 4.14 4.43 -9.45
CA PHE A 134 3.75 5.24 -8.30
C PHE A 134 2.29 5.73 -8.37
N PRO A 135 1.82 6.40 -9.45
CA PRO A 135 0.43 6.81 -9.54
C PRO A 135 -0.55 5.63 -9.59
N ALA A 136 -0.17 4.49 -10.17
CA ALA A 136 -1.03 3.31 -10.16
C ALA A 136 -1.24 2.76 -8.74
N VAL A 137 -0.17 2.65 -7.95
CA VAL A 137 -0.24 2.27 -6.53
C VAL A 137 -1.07 3.26 -5.75
N PHE A 138 -0.80 4.56 -5.93
CA PHE A 138 -1.52 5.62 -5.25
C PHE A 138 -3.03 5.55 -5.51
N ILE A 139 -3.44 5.42 -6.76
CA ILE A 139 -4.86 5.33 -7.13
C ILE A 139 -5.52 4.12 -6.45
N GLY A 140 -4.92 2.94 -6.56
CA GLY A 140 -5.50 1.72 -5.95
C GLY A 140 -5.59 1.81 -4.43
N ARG A 141 -4.51 2.28 -3.76
CA ARG A 141 -4.50 2.50 -2.31
C ARG A 141 -5.48 3.58 -1.88
N PHE A 142 -5.59 4.68 -2.62
CA PHE A 142 -6.52 5.75 -2.32
C PHE A 142 -7.97 5.28 -2.36
N PHE A 143 -8.37 4.57 -3.41
CA PHE A 143 -9.73 4.01 -3.49
C PHE A 143 -10.00 3.02 -2.35
N ARG A 144 -9.06 2.12 -2.05
CA ARG A 144 -9.18 1.18 -0.94
C ARG A 144 -9.33 1.88 0.40
N TYR A 145 -8.44 2.81 0.73
CA TYR A 145 -8.48 3.53 1.99
C TYR A 145 -9.68 4.46 2.10
N SER A 146 -10.17 5.01 0.97
CA SER A 146 -11.42 5.76 0.96
C SER A 146 -12.61 4.89 1.35
N ILE A 147 -12.73 3.69 0.81
CA ILE A 147 -13.80 2.75 1.18
C ILE A 147 -13.73 2.44 2.67
N LEU A 148 -12.54 2.15 3.21
CA LEU A 148 -12.36 1.85 4.63
C LEU A 148 -12.67 3.05 5.52
N ALA A 149 -12.23 4.25 5.12
CA ALA A 149 -12.46 5.46 5.89
C ALA A 149 -13.94 5.85 5.91
N PHE A 150 -14.66 5.75 4.80
CA PHE A 150 -16.10 6.01 4.78
C PHE A 150 -16.90 4.91 5.49
N ALA A 151 -16.47 3.64 5.39
CA ALA A 151 -17.09 2.54 6.14
C ALA A 151 -16.96 2.75 7.66
N GLY A 152 -15.81 3.25 8.14
CA GLY A 152 -15.62 3.54 9.57
C GLY A 152 -16.59 4.61 10.09
N VAL A 153 -16.83 5.67 9.32
CA VAL A 153 -17.83 6.70 9.68
C VAL A 153 -19.24 6.09 9.74
N THR A 154 -19.63 5.30 8.74
CA THR A 154 -20.96 4.68 8.68
C THR A 154 -21.22 3.74 9.85
N VAL A 155 -20.17 3.02 10.31
CA VAL A 155 -20.29 2.13 11.48
C VAL A 155 -20.66 2.92 12.75
N ILE A 156 -20.03 4.06 12.98
CA ILE A 156 -20.36 4.91 14.15
C ILE A 156 -21.76 5.51 14.04
N ASP A 157 -22.13 6.05 12.88
CA ASP A 157 -23.46 6.64 12.67
C ASP A 157 -24.56 5.59 12.93
N PHE A 158 -24.33 4.34 12.51
CA PHE A 158 -25.24 3.23 12.78
C PHE A 158 -25.37 2.94 14.28
N PHE A 159 -24.27 2.83 15.01
CA PHE A 159 -24.31 2.58 16.45
C PHE A 159 -24.89 3.77 17.25
N SER A 160 -24.61 5.00 16.87
CA SER A 160 -25.15 6.19 17.52
C SER A 160 -26.67 6.35 17.29
N SER A 161 -27.19 5.78 16.21
CA SER A 161 -28.65 5.78 15.94
C SER A 161 -29.43 4.72 16.73
N LEU A 162 -28.73 3.77 17.37
CA LEU A 162 -29.33 2.68 18.17
C LEU A 162 -29.41 3.00 19.68
N ILE A 163 -28.74 4.08 20.12
CA ILE A 163 -28.68 4.54 21.50
C ILE A 163 -29.51 5.81 21.65
#